data_21aad0211e3a9044b75c99145e65edc5
#
_entry.id   21aad0211e3a9044b75c99145e65edc5
#
_cell.length_a   1.000
_cell.length_b   1.000
_cell.length_c   1.000
_cell.angle_alpha   90.00
_cell.angle_beta   90.00
_cell.angle_gamma   90.00
#
_symmetry.space_group_name_H-M   'P 1'
#
loop_
_entity.id
_entity.type
_entity.pdbx_description
1 polymer ?
#
loop_
_entity_poly.entity_id
_entity_poly.type
_entity_poly.pdbx_seq_one_letter_code
_entity_poly.pdbx_strand_id
1 'polypeptide(L)'
;VQRMMGQAARAVQFVFLFTLVAGLVVLYAAVASSQDERIYQATLLRALGASRAQIQRAHLAEFTLIGAVAGFVAAAGSTGLAYFIARRFLQLDYAPDPAVWLIGVGGTALGVAAAGWLATRRLLSVPPLTVLRAIG
;
A
#
# COMPACT_ATOMS: atom_id res chain seq x y z
N VAL A 1 17.43 3.75 34.10
CA VAL A 1 17.78 3.15 32.80
C VAL A 1 16.53 2.62 32.08
N GLN A 2 15.64 1.93 32.78
CA GLN A 2 14.37 1.42 32.20
C GLN A 2 13.43 2.53 31.73
N ARG A 3 13.40 3.66 32.44
CA ARG A 3 12.59 4.82 32.06
C ARG A 3 13.08 5.47 30.75
N MET A 4 14.38 5.59 30.57
CA MET A 4 14.97 6.11 29.33
C MET A 4 14.69 5.23 28.13
N MET A 5 14.80 3.90 28.29
CA MET A 5 14.45 2.94 27.25
C MET A 5 12.96 2.99 26.91
N GLY A 6 12.10 3.14 27.91
CA GLY A 6 10.65 3.28 27.71
C GLY A 6 10.28 4.55 26.96
N GLN A 7 10.94 5.67 27.27
CA GLN A 7 10.72 6.95 26.56
C GLN A 7 11.21 6.87 25.11
N ALA A 8 12.39 6.28 24.89
CA ALA A 8 12.92 6.07 23.54
C ALA A 8 12.00 5.16 22.71
N ALA A 9 11.51 4.08 23.31
CA ALA A 9 10.57 3.17 22.66
C ALA A 9 9.25 3.88 22.27
N ARG A 10 8.73 4.73 23.16
CA ARG A 10 7.52 5.52 22.88
C ARG A 10 7.74 6.53 21.76
N ALA A 11 8.90 7.20 21.75
CA ALA A 11 9.26 8.15 20.70
C ALA A 11 9.34 7.44 19.34
N VAL A 12 9.97 6.27 19.28
CA VAL A 12 10.05 5.46 18.05
C VAL A 12 8.67 4.99 17.61
N GLN A 13 7.83 4.54 18.54
CA GLN A 13 6.44 4.16 18.25
C GLN A 13 5.63 5.33 17.70
N PHE A 14 5.82 6.52 18.24
CA PHE A 14 5.11 7.73 17.80
C PHE A 14 5.52 8.10 16.37
N VAL A 15 6.82 8.07 16.08
CA VAL A 15 7.37 8.32 14.75
C VAL A 15 6.86 7.26 13.76
N PHE A 16 6.82 6.00 14.17
CA PHE A 16 6.30 4.89 13.36
C PHE A 16 4.82 5.11 13.01
N LEU A 17 3.99 5.45 13.99
CA LEU A 17 2.57 5.75 13.78
C LEU A 17 2.38 6.94 12.83
N PHE A 18 3.16 7.99 13.02
CA PHE A 18 3.12 9.17 12.16
C PHE A 18 3.48 8.82 10.72
N THR A 19 4.54 8.03 10.54
CA THR A 19 4.97 7.56 9.21
C THR A 19 3.91 6.68 8.55
N LEU A 20 3.26 5.82 9.33
CA LEU A 20 2.18 4.96 8.85
C LEU A 20 1.00 5.80 8.35
N VAL A 21 0.58 6.80 9.13
CA VAL A 21 -0.50 7.71 8.76
C VAL A 21 -0.13 8.51 7.50
N ALA A 22 1.09 9.02 7.44
CA ALA A 22 1.59 9.74 6.27
C ALA A 22 1.58 8.84 5.02
N GLY A 23 2.02 7.59 5.15
CA GLY A 23 1.97 6.60 4.07
C GLY A 23 0.56 6.32 3.59
N LEU A 24 -0.40 6.19 4.52
CA LEU A 24 -1.80 6.00 4.18
C LEU A 24 -2.40 7.20 3.44
N VAL A 25 -2.05 8.42 3.86
CA VAL A 25 -2.49 9.64 3.20
C VAL A 25 -1.93 9.72 1.77
N VAL A 26 -0.66 9.39 1.58
CA VAL A 26 -0.02 9.35 0.25
C VAL A 26 -0.69 8.29 -0.62
N LEU A 27 -0.94 7.11 -0.08
CA LEU A 27 -1.65 6.03 -0.79
C LEU A 27 -3.04 6.49 -1.23
N TYR A 28 -3.79 7.11 -0.31
CA TYR A 28 -5.11 7.64 -0.60
C TYR A 28 -5.06 8.70 -1.71
N ALA A 29 -4.12 9.65 -1.62
CA ALA A 29 -3.94 10.68 -2.62
C ALA A 29 -3.59 10.09 -4.00
N ALA A 30 -2.71 9.10 -4.04
CA ALA A 30 -2.33 8.41 -5.27
C ALA A 30 -3.52 7.69 -5.92
N VAL A 31 -4.30 6.97 -5.11
CA VAL A 31 -5.50 6.27 -5.59
C VAL A 31 -6.54 7.28 -6.09
N ALA A 32 -6.79 8.35 -5.33
CA ALA A 32 -7.74 9.39 -5.69
C ALA A 32 -7.35 10.11 -7.00
N SER A 33 -6.05 10.38 -7.17
CA SER A 33 -5.51 11.02 -8.37
C SER A 33 -5.68 10.16 -9.64
N SER A 34 -5.63 8.85 -9.50
CA SER A 34 -5.74 7.92 -10.63
C SER A 34 -7.19 7.48 -10.94
N GLN A 35 -8.16 7.89 -10.12
CA GLN A 35 -9.55 7.42 -10.26
C GLN A 35 -10.20 7.84 -11.58
N ASP A 36 -9.99 9.06 -12.01
CA ASP A 36 -10.62 9.57 -13.25
C ASP A 36 -10.18 8.76 -14.47
N GLU A 37 -8.89 8.47 -14.56
CA GLU A 37 -8.33 7.64 -15.63
C GLU A 37 -8.86 6.19 -15.54
N ARG A 38 -8.98 5.65 -14.33
CA ARG A 38 -9.50 4.30 -14.11
C ARG A 38 -10.96 4.18 -14.45
N ILE A 39 -11.78 5.19 -14.14
CA ILE A 39 -13.20 5.26 -14.53
C ILE A 39 -13.31 5.24 -16.06
N TYR A 40 -12.50 6.02 -16.74
CA TYR A 40 -12.50 6.08 -18.20
C TYR A 40 -12.13 4.72 -18.82
N GLN A 41 -11.07 4.09 -18.34
CA GLN A 41 -10.65 2.76 -18.79
C GLN A 41 -11.72 1.69 -18.51
N ALA A 42 -12.33 1.73 -17.33
CA ALA A 42 -13.38 0.80 -16.95
C ALA A 42 -14.61 0.97 -17.84
N THR A 43 -15.00 2.19 -18.16
CA THR A 43 -16.11 2.51 -19.06
C THR A 43 -15.85 1.98 -20.47
N LEU A 44 -14.63 2.19 -20.99
CA LEU A 44 -14.22 1.65 -22.29
C LEU A 44 -14.26 0.13 -22.32
N LEU A 45 -13.72 -0.54 -21.30
CA LEU A 45 -13.71 -2.00 -21.20
C LEU A 45 -15.12 -2.57 -21.11
N ARG A 46 -16.02 -1.90 -20.40
CA ARG A 46 -17.43 -2.30 -20.33
C ARG A 46 -18.15 -2.13 -21.67
N ALA A 47 -17.83 -1.07 -22.38
CA ALA A 47 -18.37 -0.85 -23.75
C ALA A 47 -17.90 -1.95 -24.71
N LEU A 48 -16.71 -2.51 -24.50
CA LEU A 48 -16.17 -3.62 -25.29
C LEU A 48 -16.68 -5.00 -24.83
N GLY A 49 -17.53 -5.06 -23.80
CA GLY A 49 -18.16 -6.29 -23.33
C GLY A 49 -17.49 -6.95 -22.13
N ALA A 50 -16.55 -6.27 -21.46
CA ALA A 50 -15.92 -6.82 -20.26
C ALA A 50 -16.91 -6.84 -19.09
N SER A 51 -16.90 -7.95 -18.32
CA SER A 51 -17.72 -8.08 -17.12
C SER A 51 -17.13 -7.30 -15.94
N ARG A 52 -18.00 -6.95 -14.96
CA ARG A 52 -17.53 -6.31 -13.71
C ARG A 52 -16.48 -7.14 -12.99
N ALA A 53 -16.66 -8.47 -12.98
CA ALA A 53 -15.72 -9.39 -12.34
C ALA A 53 -14.33 -9.36 -13.00
N GLN A 54 -14.27 -9.26 -14.32
CA GLN A 54 -13.00 -9.18 -15.06
C GLN A 54 -12.25 -7.88 -14.77
N ILE A 55 -12.95 -6.75 -14.75
CA ILE A 55 -12.39 -5.43 -14.42
C ILE A 55 -11.88 -5.43 -12.98
N GLN A 56 -12.68 -5.96 -12.05
CA GLN A 56 -12.33 -6.03 -10.64
C GLN A 56 -11.09 -6.90 -10.40
N ARG A 57 -11.00 -8.05 -11.05
CA ARG A 57 -9.83 -8.93 -10.97
C ARG A 57 -8.57 -8.29 -11.52
N ALA A 58 -8.67 -7.58 -12.65
CA ALA A 58 -7.56 -6.88 -13.26
C ALA A 58 -7.01 -5.79 -12.33
N HIS A 59 -7.90 -4.96 -11.75
CA HIS A 59 -7.50 -3.94 -10.80
C HIS A 59 -6.91 -4.52 -9.51
N LEU A 60 -7.51 -5.60 -9.00
CA LEU A 60 -7.00 -6.27 -7.80
C LEU A 60 -5.61 -6.84 -8.03
N ALA A 61 -5.37 -7.47 -9.17
CA ALA A 61 -4.06 -7.98 -9.55
C ALA A 61 -3.02 -6.87 -9.67
N GLU A 62 -3.38 -5.74 -10.28
CA GLU A 62 -2.51 -4.57 -10.41
C GLU A 62 -2.12 -4.00 -9.04
N PHE A 63 -3.10 -3.78 -8.15
CA PHE A 63 -2.85 -3.27 -6.80
C PHE A 63 -2.05 -4.24 -5.95
N THR A 64 -2.30 -5.54 -6.07
CA THR A 64 -1.53 -6.56 -5.36
C THR A 64 -0.07 -6.55 -5.81
N LEU A 65 0.18 -6.44 -7.11
CA LEU A 65 1.53 -6.37 -7.67
C LEU A 65 2.27 -5.11 -7.17
N ILE A 66 1.62 -3.96 -7.21
CA ILE A 66 2.18 -2.69 -6.70
C ILE A 66 2.50 -2.82 -5.22
N GLY A 67 1.60 -3.38 -4.43
CA GLY A 67 1.79 -3.61 -3.01
C GLY A 67 2.94 -4.57 -2.72
N ALA A 68 3.07 -5.64 -3.51
CA ALA A 68 4.17 -6.60 -3.37
C ALA A 68 5.53 -5.95 -3.67
N VAL A 69 5.62 -5.17 -4.75
CA VAL A 69 6.85 -4.44 -5.11
C VAL A 69 7.20 -3.41 -4.03
N ALA A 70 6.23 -2.63 -3.58
CA ALA A 70 6.42 -1.64 -2.51
C ALA A 70 6.87 -2.30 -1.21
N GLY A 71 6.26 -3.42 -0.84
CA GLY A 71 6.62 -4.20 0.33
C GLY A 71 8.02 -4.80 0.23
N PHE A 72 8.39 -5.28 -0.95
CA PHE A 72 9.74 -5.78 -1.20
C PHE A 72 10.80 -4.69 -1.03
N VAL A 73 10.58 -3.51 -1.63
CA VAL A 73 11.49 -2.36 -1.49
C VAL A 73 11.59 -1.91 -0.03
N ALA A 74 10.45 -1.84 0.67
CA ALA A 74 10.41 -1.47 2.08
C ALA A 74 11.17 -2.49 2.96
N ALA A 75 10.97 -3.78 2.73
CA ALA A 75 11.65 -4.85 3.45
C ALA A 75 13.16 -4.82 3.20
N ALA A 76 13.57 -4.65 1.95
CA ALA A 76 14.99 -4.52 1.59
C ALA A 76 15.62 -3.30 2.25
N GLY A 77 14.96 -2.15 2.19
CA GLY A 77 15.43 -0.92 2.82
C GLY A 77 15.55 -1.04 4.33
N SER A 78 14.52 -1.58 4.99
CA SER A 78 14.53 -1.75 6.45
C SER A 78 15.57 -2.76 6.91
N THR A 79 15.73 -3.87 6.20
CA THR A 79 16.75 -4.89 6.50
C THR A 79 18.16 -4.32 6.30
N GLY A 80 18.39 -3.60 5.21
CA GLY A 80 19.65 -2.95 4.92
C GLY A 80 20.01 -1.93 5.99
N LEU A 81 19.06 -1.10 6.39
CA LEU A 81 19.23 -0.09 7.43
C LEU A 81 19.53 -0.74 8.80
N ALA A 82 18.75 -1.76 9.15
CA ALA A 82 18.94 -2.51 10.40
C ALA A 82 20.32 -3.18 10.44
N TYR A 83 20.74 -3.79 9.34
CA TYR A 83 22.05 -4.41 9.21
C TYR A 83 23.18 -3.38 9.38
N PHE A 84 23.06 -2.23 8.74
CA PHE A 84 24.03 -1.15 8.82
C PHE A 84 24.14 -0.62 10.24
N ILE A 85 23.02 -0.35 10.90
CA ILE A 85 22.98 0.15 12.29
C ILE A 85 23.56 -0.88 13.26
N ALA A 86 23.14 -2.14 13.13
CA ALA A 86 23.58 -3.22 14.01
C ALA A 86 25.10 -3.41 13.93
N ARG A 87 25.65 -3.40 12.73
CA ARG A 87 27.07 -3.65 12.52
C ARG A 87 27.94 -2.44 12.84
N ARG A 88 27.48 -1.24 12.52
CA ARG A 88 28.26 -0.01 12.66
C ARG A 88 28.22 0.56 14.09
N PHE A 89 27.05 0.51 14.71
CA PHE A 89 26.84 1.14 16.02
C PHE A 89 26.80 0.14 17.18
N LEU A 90 26.20 -1.00 16.99
CA LEU A 90 25.97 -1.97 18.07
C LEU A 90 26.97 -3.13 18.06
N GLN A 91 27.72 -3.32 16.96
CA GLN A 91 28.69 -4.44 16.79
C GLN A 91 28.06 -5.81 17.11
N LEU A 92 26.77 -5.95 16.83
CA LEU A 92 26.03 -7.18 17.03
C LEU A 92 25.91 -7.93 15.69
N ASP A 93 25.99 -9.25 15.76
CA ASP A 93 25.72 -10.10 14.61
C ASP A 93 24.21 -10.11 14.36
N TYR A 94 23.79 -9.33 13.37
CA TYR A 94 22.39 -9.27 12.97
C TYR A 94 22.11 -10.36 11.93
N ALA A 95 21.27 -11.32 12.31
CA ALA A 95 20.74 -12.30 11.37
C ALA A 95 19.41 -11.80 10.83
N PRO A 96 19.26 -11.59 9.50
CA PRO A 96 17.98 -11.17 8.94
C PRO A 96 16.93 -12.26 9.14
N ASP A 97 15.81 -11.87 9.74
CA ASP A 97 14.71 -12.79 10.00
C ASP A 97 13.80 -12.86 8.76
N PRO A 98 13.61 -14.05 8.16
CA PRO A 98 12.72 -14.19 7.01
C PRO A 98 11.26 -13.85 7.33
N ALA A 99 10.84 -13.91 8.59
CA ALA A 99 9.50 -13.52 9.01
C ALA A 99 9.20 -12.06 8.73
N VAL A 100 10.19 -11.16 8.88
CA VAL A 100 10.06 -9.73 8.58
C VAL A 100 9.73 -9.51 7.10
N TRP A 101 10.37 -10.26 6.22
CA TRP A 101 10.12 -10.19 4.79
C TRP A 101 8.71 -10.67 4.44
N LEU A 102 8.30 -11.80 4.99
CA LEU A 102 6.95 -12.35 4.77
C LEU A 102 5.87 -11.40 5.27
N ILE A 103 6.02 -10.89 6.48
CA ILE A 103 5.04 -9.95 7.08
C ILE A 103 5.04 -8.63 6.33
N GLY A 104 6.21 -8.09 5.98
CA GLY A 104 6.34 -6.82 5.26
C GLY A 104 5.73 -6.88 3.88
N VAL A 105 6.16 -7.83 3.05
CA VAL A 105 5.66 -7.98 1.68
C VAL A 105 4.19 -8.41 1.67
N GLY A 106 3.84 -9.41 2.47
CA GLY A 106 2.47 -9.92 2.55
C GLY A 106 1.51 -8.88 3.11
N GLY A 107 1.88 -8.22 4.20
CA GLY A 107 1.06 -7.19 4.82
C GLY A 107 0.84 -5.98 3.91
N THR A 108 1.88 -5.52 3.23
CA THR A 108 1.78 -4.41 2.28
C THR A 108 0.94 -4.79 1.07
N ALA A 109 1.16 -5.97 0.50
CA ALA A 109 0.38 -6.47 -0.62
C ALA A 109 -1.10 -6.58 -0.27
N LEU A 110 -1.43 -7.14 0.89
CA LEU A 110 -2.81 -7.25 1.37
C LEU A 110 -3.42 -5.88 1.65
N GLY A 111 -2.68 -4.96 2.27
CA GLY A 111 -3.14 -3.62 2.56
C GLY A 111 -3.47 -2.82 1.30
N VAL A 112 -2.58 -2.84 0.30
CA VAL A 112 -2.79 -2.15 -0.98
C VAL A 112 -3.92 -2.82 -1.76
N ALA A 113 -3.98 -4.15 -1.76
CA ALA A 113 -5.06 -4.90 -2.41
C ALA A 113 -6.42 -4.57 -1.80
N ALA A 114 -6.52 -4.51 -0.47
CA ALA A 114 -7.75 -4.14 0.24
C ALA A 114 -8.17 -2.70 -0.07
N ALA A 115 -7.22 -1.76 -0.06
CA ALA A 115 -7.47 -0.36 -0.40
C ALA A 115 -7.95 -0.22 -1.85
N GLY A 116 -7.31 -0.93 -2.77
CA GLY A 116 -7.68 -0.95 -4.17
C GLY A 116 -9.06 -1.57 -4.40
N TRP A 117 -9.36 -2.65 -3.68
CA TRP A 117 -10.67 -3.30 -3.76
C TRP A 117 -11.79 -2.37 -3.28
N LEU A 118 -11.57 -1.68 -2.15
CA LEU A 118 -12.53 -0.71 -1.64
C LEU A 118 -12.76 0.45 -2.62
N ALA A 119 -11.68 0.97 -3.20
CA ALA A 119 -11.76 2.04 -4.20
C ALA A 119 -12.51 1.58 -5.45
N THR A 120 -12.21 0.38 -5.94
CA THR A 120 -12.86 -0.20 -7.11
C THR A 120 -14.33 -0.48 -6.85
N ARG A 121 -14.68 -0.97 -5.65
CA ARG A 121 -16.06 -1.20 -5.25
C ARG A 121 -16.87 0.09 -5.29
N ARG A 122 -16.33 1.21 -4.82
CA ARG A 122 -16.96 2.52 -4.90
C ARG A 122 -17.18 2.97 -6.35
N LEU A 123 -16.19 2.76 -7.22
CA LEU A 123 -16.26 3.08 -8.64
C LEU A 123 -17.37 2.29 -9.37
N LEU A 124 -17.52 1.01 -9.05
CA LEU A 124 -18.52 0.14 -9.67
C LEU A 124 -19.93 0.39 -9.14
N SER A 125 -20.08 1.00 -7.95
CA SER A 125 -21.38 1.34 -7.37
C SER A 125 -21.96 2.65 -7.92
N VAL A 126 -21.15 3.48 -8.60
CA VAL A 126 -21.61 4.74 -9.21
C VAL A 126 -22.32 4.42 -10.53
N PRO A 127 -23.59 4.88 -10.73
CA PRO A 127 -24.30 4.65 -11.99
C PRO A 127 -23.61 5.35 -13.16
N PRO A 128 -23.60 4.73 -14.37
CA PRO A 128 -22.96 5.32 -15.55
C PRO A 128 -23.50 6.70 -15.93
N LEU A 129 -24.79 6.94 -15.65
CA LEU A 129 -25.48 8.21 -15.92
C LEU A 129 -24.89 9.39 -15.13
N THR A 130 -24.44 9.13 -13.89
CA THR A 130 -23.84 10.15 -13.03
C THR A 130 -22.47 10.57 -13.56
N VAL A 131 -21.70 9.61 -14.10
CA VAL A 131 -20.37 9.87 -14.69
C VAL A 131 -20.51 10.69 -15.97
N LEU A 132 -21.48 10.38 -16.81
CA LEU A 132 -21.77 11.13 -18.04
C LEU A 132 -22.26 12.55 -17.75
N ARG A 133 -23.02 12.76 -16.68
CA ARG A 133 -23.47 14.09 -16.24
C ARG A 133 -22.32 14.92 -15.66
N ALA A 134 -21.33 14.29 -15.01
CA ALA A 134 -20.16 14.97 -14.49
C ALA A 134 -19.21 15.42 -15.60
N ILE A 135 -19.19 14.73 -16.74
CA ILE A 135 -18.36 15.07 -17.91
C ILE A 135 -19.07 16.05 -18.86
N GLY A 136 -20.40 16.02 -18.87
CA GLY A 136 -21.25 16.91 -19.65
C GLY A 136 -21.62 18.15 -18.89
#